data_c4fdabf5e0e10189c4b65492eeeacbc0
#
_entry.id   c4fdabf5e0e10189c4b65492eeeacbc0
#
_cell.length_a   1.000
_cell.length_b   1.000
_cell.length_c   1.000
_cell.angle_alpha   90.00
_cell.angle_beta   90.00
_cell.angle_gamma   90.00
#
_symmetry.space_group_name_H-M   'P 1'
#
loop_
_entity.id
_entity.type
_entity.pdbx_description
1 polymer ?
#
loop_
_entity_poly.entity_id
_entity_poly.type
_entity_poly.pdbx_seq_one_letter_code
_entity_poly.pdbx_strand_id
1 'polypeptide(L)'
;VYNSISMKRIIILMGVPGSGKGTQARKLVQKYNYGHISTGDLLRALDNDENADKQDKQKLADMKAGKLVADDLIYKLAFAEMDKYLDAGQGIILDGAIRNVEQAKKYQDYFGSKNLTNEVVVIEVSLSDETSFNRLTKRKICPACGFILPFSPDNQTKTKCPECGGELIVRSDDNPETAKQRIAEQGNNAIGPILDYYRDLRTLITVDGEPPIAEVWDEIIKVLEK
;
A
#
# COMPACT_ATOMS: atom_id res chain seq x y z
N VAL A 1 33.70 13.45 -4.96
CA VAL A 1 33.12 12.14 -5.30
C VAL A 1 32.01 11.93 -4.27
N TYR A 2 30.78 12.31 -4.62
CA TYR A 2 29.62 12.02 -3.80
C TYR A 2 29.36 10.53 -3.94
N ASN A 3 29.55 9.76 -2.85
CA ASN A 3 28.93 8.44 -2.71
C ASN A 3 27.42 8.67 -2.78
N SER A 4 26.83 8.44 -3.95
CA SER A 4 25.40 8.29 -4.04
C SER A 4 25.03 7.07 -3.21
N ILE A 5 24.44 7.29 -2.04
CA ILE A 5 23.71 6.22 -1.34
C ILE A 5 22.65 5.79 -2.36
N SER A 6 22.88 4.61 -2.95
CA SER A 6 21.95 4.08 -3.95
C SER A 6 20.63 3.77 -3.23
N MET A 7 19.63 4.63 -3.44
CA MET A 7 18.31 4.38 -2.89
C MET A 7 17.77 3.06 -3.44
N LYS A 8 17.20 2.25 -2.55
CA LYS A 8 16.65 0.94 -2.91
C LYS A 8 15.60 1.08 -4.01
N ARG A 9 15.71 0.26 -5.04
CA ARG A 9 14.79 0.28 -6.17
C ARG A 9 13.38 -0.25 -5.84
N ILE A 10 13.25 -1.02 -4.74
CA ILE A 10 11.99 -1.63 -4.34
C ILE A 10 11.70 -1.24 -2.89
N ILE A 11 10.64 -0.48 -2.69
CA ILE A 11 10.13 -0.08 -1.38
C ILE A 11 8.81 -0.79 -1.14
N ILE A 12 8.73 -1.63 -0.12
CA ILE A 12 7.49 -2.30 0.29
C ILE A 12 6.96 -1.59 1.53
N LEU A 13 5.78 -0.98 1.43
CA LEU A 13 5.12 -0.36 2.56
C LEU A 13 4.17 -1.36 3.23
N MET A 14 4.46 -1.67 4.47
CA MET A 14 3.68 -2.56 5.34
C MET A 14 3.00 -1.78 6.46
N GLY A 15 2.01 -2.38 7.08
CA GLY A 15 1.30 -1.83 8.23
C GLY A 15 -0.20 -2.09 8.14
N VAL A 16 -0.90 -1.92 9.26
CA VAL A 16 -2.34 -2.16 9.37
C VAL A 16 -3.17 -1.20 8.50
N PRO A 17 -4.42 -1.52 8.18
CA PRO A 17 -5.33 -0.57 7.55
C PRO A 17 -5.38 0.75 8.33
N GLY A 18 -5.37 1.89 7.67
CA GLY A 18 -5.38 3.20 8.37
C GLY A 18 -4.01 3.70 8.85
N SER A 19 -2.93 2.94 8.75
CA SER A 19 -1.58 3.38 9.20
C SER A 19 -0.99 4.54 8.38
N GLY A 20 -1.57 4.88 7.22
CA GLY A 20 -1.08 5.99 6.39
C GLY A 20 -0.19 5.57 5.23
N LYS A 21 0.04 4.27 5.02
CA LYS A 21 0.86 3.73 3.90
C LYS A 21 0.60 4.41 2.57
N GLY A 22 -0.66 4.44 2.12
CA GLY A 22 -0.99 5.02 0.83
C GLY A 22 -0.73 6.53 0.73
N THR A 23 -0.75 7.26 1.85
CA THR A 23 -0.36 8.67 1.90
C THR A 23 1.16 8.80 1.72
N GLN A 24 1.92 7.99 2.43
CA GLN A 24 3.38 7.97 2.33
C GLN A 24 3.84 7.47 0.97
N ALA A 25 3.17 6.44 0.40
CA ALA A 25 3.43 5.94 -0.94
C ALA A 25 3.35 7.06 -1.99
N ARG A 26 2.26 7.83 -1.99
CA ARG A 26 2.11 8.95 -2.94
C ARG A 26 3.20 10.01 -2.78
N LYS A 27 3.58 10.36 -1.55
CA LYS A 27 4.67 11.31 -1.30
C LYS A 27 6.01 10.77 -1.81
N LEU A 28 6.29 9.47 -1.61
CA LEU A 28 7.50 8.82 -2.13
C LEU A 28 7.52 8.79 -3.68
N VAL A 29 6.38 8.46 -4.31
CA VAL A 29 6.21 8.51 -5.77
C VAL A 29 6.56 9.90 -6.30
N GLN A 30 6.01 10.95 -5.70
CA GLN A 30 6.26 12.33 -6.11
C GLN A 30 7.72 12.74 -5.92
N LYS A 31 8.35 12.32 -4.80
CA LYS A 31 9.74 12.69 -4.51
C LYS A 31 10.75 11.99 -5.40
N TYR A 32 10.55 10.69 -5.66
CA TYR A 32 11.56 9.84 -6.29
C TYR A 32 11.20 9.39 -7.70
N ASN A 33 10.03 9.76 -8.20
CA ASN A 33 9.52 9.34 -9.52
C ASN A 33 9.46 7.81 -9.66
N TYR A 34 9.02 7.10 -8.59
CA TYR A 34 8.86 5.65 -8.58
C TYR A 34 7.47 5.24 -9.07
N GLY A 35 7.37 4.04 -9.62
CA GLY A 35 6.07 3.43 -9.92
C GLY A 35 5.31 3.07 -8.65
N HIS A 36 4.01 3.33 -8.60
CA HIS A 36 3.12 2.97 -7.49
C HIS A 36 2.34 1.70 -7.82
N ILE A 37 2.58 0.64 -7.09
CA ILE A 37 1.89 -0.65 -7.24
C ILE A 37 0.96 -0.84 -6.04
N SER A 38 -0.31 -0.59 -6.24
CA SER A 38 -1.36 -0.83 -5.25
C SER A 38 -2.29 -1.92 -5.75
N THR A 39 -2.34 -3.06 -5.07
CA THR A 39 -3.22 -4.18 -5.46
C THR A 39 -4.68 -3.74 -5.57
N GLY A 40 -5.13 -2.88 -4.64
CA GLY A 40 -6.49 -2.36 -4.69
C GLY A 40 -6.76 -1.50 -5.92
N ASP A 41 -5.77 -0.71 -6.37
CA ASP A 41 -5.92 0.12 -7.57
C ASP A 41 -5.89 -0.72 -8.84
N LEU A 42 -5.03 -1.74 -8.90
CA LEU A 42 -4.98 -2.67 -10.03
C LEU A 42 -6.29 -3.44 -10.20
N LEU A 43 -6.89 -3.92 -9.11
CA LEU A 43 -8.19 -4.61 -9.17
C LEU A 43 -9.33 -3.66 -9.55
N ARG A 44 -9.32 -2.41 -9.09
CA ARG A 44 -10.29 -1.38 -9.51
C ARG A 44 -10.12 -1.01 -10.99
N ALA A 45 -8.88 -0.89 -11.46
CA ALA A 45 -8.59 -0.64 -12.87
C ALA A 45 -9.12 -1.78 -13.75
N LEU A 46 -8.86 -3.04 -13.37
CA LEU A 46 -9.40 -4.22 -14.06
C LEU A 46 -10.93 -4.22 -14.09
N ASP A 47 -11.58 -3.84 -12.98
CA ASP A 47 -13.04 -3.78 -12.88
C ASP A 47 -13.66 -2.79 -13.88
N ASN A 48 -13.02 -1.64 -14.04
CA ASN A 48 -13.47 -0.55 -14.88
C ASN A 48 -13.04 -0.67 -16.36
N ASP A 49 -12.10 -1.56 -16.68
CA ASP A 49 -11.65 -1.76 -18.06
C ASP A 49 -12.63 -2.62 -18.85
N GLU A 50 -13.37 -2.02 -19.78
CA GLU A 50 -14.32 -2.73 -20.64
C GLU A 50 -13.65 -3.73 -21.60
N ASN A 51 -12.37 -3.55 -21.91
CA ASN A 51 -11.59 -4.39 -22.82
C ASN A 51 -10.76 -5.46 -22.10
N ALA A 52 -10.84 -5.52 -20.77
CA ALA A 52 -10.09 -6.49 -19.99
C ALA A 52 -10.47 -7.94 -20.34
N ASP A 53 -9.52 -8.84 -20.15
CA ASP A 53 -9.71 -10.27 -20.37
C ASP A 53 -10.91 -10.80 -19.57
N LYS A 54 -11.79 -11.56 -20.23
CA LYS A 54 -13.02 -12.08 -19.63
C LYS A 54 -12.76 -13.03 -18.45
N GLN A 55 -11.66 -13.81 -18.49
CA GLN A 55 -11.30 -14.71 -17.41
C GLN A 55 -10.82 -13.93 -16.18
N ASP A 56 -10.05 -12.86 -16.40
CA ASP A 56 -9.60 -11.99 -15.32
C ASP A 56 -10.78 -11.25 -14.66
N LYS A 57 -11.75 -10.77 -15.45
CA LYS A 57 -12.99 -10.20 -14.92
C LYS A 57 -13.82 -11.22 -14.13
N GLN A 58 -13.91 -12.47 -14.63
CA GLN A 58 -14.62 -13.52 -13.89
C GLN A 58 -13.93 -13.82 -12.56
N LYS A 59 -12.60 -13.96 -12.53
CA LYS A 59 -11.83 -14.13 -11.30
C LYS A 59 -12.07 -12.98 -10.31
N LEU A 60 -12.07 -11.73 -10.80
CA LEU A 60 -12.37 -10.57 -9.96
C LEU A 60 -13.80 -10.62 -9.39
N ALA A 61 -14.79 -11.02 -10.20
CA ALA A 61 -16.17 -11.18 -9.74
C ALA A 61 -16.28 -12.28 -8.66
N ASP A 62 -15.57 -13.39 -8.83
CA ASP A 62 -15.51 -14.48 -7.85
C ASP A 62 -14.85 -14.01 -6.52
N MET A 63 -13.78 -13.20 -6.58
CA MET A 63 -13.18 -12.56 -5.40
C MET A 63 -14.17 -11.65 -4.66
N LYS A 64 -14.92 -10.83 -5.41
CA LYS A 64 -15.96 -9.94 -4.82
C LYS A 64 -17.10 -10.73 -4.18
N ALA A 65 -17.39 -11.91 -4.69
CA ALA A 65 -18.40 -12.83 -4.13
C ALA A 65 -17.86 -13.65 -2.94
N GLY A 66 -16.63 -13.39 -2.47
CA GLY A 66 -16.02 -14.09 -1.34
C GLY A 66 -15.53 -15.51 -1.65
N LYS A 67 -15.46 -15.90 -2.92
CA LYS A 67 -14.87 -17.18 -3.32
C LYS A 67 -13.34 -17.11 -3.17
N LEU A 68 -12.73 -18.22 -2.76
CA LEU A 68 -11.29 -18.40 -2.80
C LEU A 68 -10.82 -18.33 -4.27
N VAL A 69 -10.27 -17.19 -4.66
CA VAL A 69 -9.56 -17.04 -5.92
C VAL A 69 -8.08 -17.16 -5.61
N ALA A 70 -7.38 -17.98 -6.37
CA ALA A 70 -5.95 -18.10 -6.24
C ALA A 70 -5.28 -16.73 -6.48
N ASP A 71 -4.21 -16.44 -5.74
CA ASP A 71 -3.46 -15.17 -5.83
C ASP A 71 -2.85 -14.91 -7.22
N ASP A 72 -3.01 -15.86 -8.16
CA ASP A 72 -2.46 -15.80 -9.52
C ASP A 72 -2.92 -14.55 -10.32
N LEU A 73 -4.17 -14.11 -10.14
CA LEU A 73 -4.64 -12.87 -10.75
C LEU A 73 -3.89 -11.65 -10.20
N ILE A 74 -3.70 -11.62 -8.88
CA ILE A 74 -2.97 -10.53 -8.21
C ILE A 74 -1.53 -10.49 -8.70
N TYR A 75 -0.85 -11.65 -8.76
CA TYR A 75 0.53 -11.73 -9.25
C TYR A 75 0.63 -11.33 -10.72
N LYS A 76 -0.30 -11.82 -11.58
CA LYS A 76 -0.34 -11.46 -12.99
C LYS A 76 -0.39 -9.94 -13.17
N LEU A 77 -1.31 -9.28 -12.48
CA LEU A 77 -1.48 -7.84 -12.59
C LEU A 77 -0.29 -7.06 -11.99
N ALA A 78 0.13 -7.45 -10.77
CA ALA A 78 1.19 -6.75 -10.07
C ALA A 78 2.54 -6.88 -10.78
N PHE A 79 2.93 -8.09 -11.19
CA PHE A 79 4.22 -8.31 -11.85
C PHE A 79 4.27 -7.65 -13.23
N ALA A 80 3.18 -7.70 -14.00
CA ALA A 80 3.10 -7.00 -15.28
C ALA A 80 3.25 -5.48 -15.11
N GLU A 81 2.67 -4.91 -14.05
CA GLU A 81 2.81 -3.48 -13.78
C GLU A 81 4.22 -3.13 -13.27
N MET A 82 4.80 -3.99 -12.41
CA MET A 82 6.17 -3.83 -11.92
C MET A 82 7.19 -3.90 -13.07
N ASP A 83 7.02 -4.82 -14.02
CA ASP A 83 7.91 -4.94 -15.20
C ASP A 83 7.97 -3.63 -15.99
N LYS A 84 6.85 -2.95 -16.20
CA LYS A 84 6.83 -1.67 -16.94
C LYS A 84 7.77 -0.61 -16.32
N TYR A 85 7.74 -0.48 -14.98
CA TYR A 85 8.58 0.49 -14.30
C TYR A 85 10.04 0.03 -14.20
N LEU A 86 10.26 -1.24 -13.85
CA LEU A 86 11.61 -1.78 -13.67
C LEU A 86 12.40 -1.82 -14.98
N ASP A 87 11.73 -2.19 -16.10
CA ASP A 87 12.34 -2.20 -17.43
C ASP A 87 12.63 -0.79 -17.95
N ALA A 88 11.85 0.21 -17.51
CA ALA A 88 12.14 1.63 -17.73
C ALA A 88 13.25 2.19 -16.81
N GLY A 89 13.86 1.34 -15.97
CA GLY A 89 14.91 1.75 -15.02
C GLY A 89 14.41 2.50 -13.79
N GLN A 90 13.09 2.60 -13.59
CA GLN A 90 12.49 3.23 -12.42
C GLN A 90 12.46 2.29 -11.21
N GLY A 91 12.44 2.86 -10.00
CA GLY A 91 12.09 2.12 -8.79
C GLY A 91 10.58 1.97 -8.63
N ILE A 92 10.16 1.11 -7.70
CA ILE A 92 8.75 0.83 -7.42
C ILE A 92 8.44 0.91 -5.93
N ILE A 93 7.18 1.26 -5.63
CA ILE A 93 6.62 1.25 -4.28
C ILE A 93 5.43 0.30 -4.28
N LEU A 94 5.50 -0.74 -3.45
CA LEU A 94 4.41 -1.68 -3.23
C LEU A 94 3.58 -1.22 -2.02
N ASP A 95 2.30 -0.95 -2.24
CA ASP A 95 1.36 -0.54 -1.20
C ASP A 95 0.22 -1.57 -1.05
N GLY A 96 0.21 -2.29 0.07
CA GLY A 96 -0.82 -3.28 0.37
C GLY A 96 -0.82 -4.50 -0.56
N ALA A 97 0.31 -4.80 -1.20
CA ALA A 97 0.44 -5.89 -2.17
C ALA A 97 0.64 -7.27 -1.50
N ILE A 98 1.08 -7.31 -0.25
CA ILE A 98 1.46 -8.53 0.47
C ILE A 98 0.60 -8.67 1.71
N ARG A 99 -0.14 -9.78 1.82
CA ARG A 99 -1.11 -10.03 2.90
C ARG A 99 -0.86 -11.32 3.67
N ASN A 100 0.06 -12.16 3.23
CA ASN A 100 0.47 -13.37 3.90
C ASN A 100 1.93 -13.71 3.55
N VAL A 101 2.51 -14.67 4.27
CA VAL A 101 3.93 -15.06 4.11
C VAL A 101 4.17 -15.71 2.75
N GLU A 102 3.22 -16.46 2.21
CA GLU A 102 3.38 -17.10 0.89
C GLU A 102 3.44 -16.04 -0.22
N GLN A 103 2.62 -14.99 -0.13
CA GLN A 103 2.76 -13.85 -1.02
C GLN A 103 4.12 -13.17 -0.87
N ALA A 104 4.60 -12.95 0.37
CA ALA A 104 5.92 -12.37 0.60
C ALA A 104 7.03 -13.18 -0.08
N LYS A 105 7.01 -14.50 0.06
CA LYS A 105 7.96 -15.39 -0.63
C LYS A 105 7.86 -15.28 -2.15
N LYS A 106 6.64 -15.27 -2.69
CA LYS A 106 6.42 -15.16 -4.14
C LYS A 106 6.94 -13.85 -4.73
N TYR A 107 6.79 -12.73 -4.01
CA TYR A 107 7.40 -11.46 -4.40
C TYR A 107 8.94 -11.53 -4.30
N GLN A 108 9.50 -12.16 -3.28
CA GLN A 108 10.96 -12.34 -3.18
C GLN A 108 11.53 -13.22 -4.30
N ASP A 109 10.83 -14.28 -4.70
CA ASP A 109 11.20 -15.10 -5.86
C ASP A 109 11.21 -14.27 -7.15
N TYR A 110 10.21 -13.41 -7.33
CA TYR A 110 10.16 -12.48 -8.46
C TYR A 110 11.35 -11.51 -8.44
N PHE A 111 11.66 -10.90 -7.29
CA PHE A 111 12.83 -10.01 -7.17
C PHE A 111 14.14 -10.76 -7.40
N GLY A 112 14.25 -12.00 -6.94
CA GLY A 112 15.39 -12.89 -7.20
C GLY A 112 15.58 -13.15 -8.70
N SER A 113 14.49 -13.42 -9.43
CA SER A 113 14.54 -13.64 -10.88
C SER A 113 15.02 -12.43 -11.68
N LYS A 114 14.86 -11.23 -11.13
CA LYS A 114 15.31 -9.95 -11.70
C LYS A 114 16.67 -9.49 -11.15
N ASN A 115 17.34 -10.27 -10.28
CA ASN A 115 18.56 -9.89 -9.56
C ASN A 115 18.40 -8.62 -8.68
N LEU A 116 17.22 -8.41 -8.11
CA LEU A 116 16.86 -7.22 -7.32
C LEU A 116 16.70 -7.53 -5.82
N THR A 117 17.04 -8.71 -5.34
CA THR A 117 16.85 -9.10 -3.93
C THR A 117 17.55 -8.12 -2.96
N ASN A 118 18.73 -7.62 -3.30
CA ASN A 118 19.47 -6.66 -2.50
C ASN A 118 18.96 -5.22 -2.63
N GLU A 119 18.02 -4.97 -3.54
CA GLU A 119 17.41 -3.68 -3.80
C GLU A 119 16.07 -3.48 -3.08
N VAL A 120 15.70 -4.42 -2.21
CA VAL A 120 14.45 -4.39 -1.45
C VAL A 120 14.66 -3.76 -0.08
N VAL A 121 13.77 -2.84 0.28
CA VAL A 121 13.57 -2.38 1.65
C VAL A 121 12.08 -2.48 2.01
N VAL A 122 11.79 -2.95 3.20
CA VAL A 122 10.44 -3.04 3.73
C VAL A 122 10.29 -2.02 4.86
N ILE A 123 9.33 -1.13 4.74
CA ILE A 123 9.03 -0.13 5.77
C ILE A 123 7.67 -0.45 6.35
N GLU A 124 7.67 -0.84 7.61
CA GLU A 124 6.45 -0.93 8.39
C GLU A 124 6.11 0.45 8.93
N VAL A 125 4.90 0.95 8.63
CA VAL A 125 4.30 2.09 9.33
C VAL A 125 3.41 1.49 10.41
N SER A 126 3.97 1.36 11.62
CA SER A 126 3.31 0.73 12.77
C SER A 126 2.18 1.60 13.30
N LEU A 127 1.11 0.98 13.75
CA LEU A 127 -0.05 1.66 14.31
C LEU A 127 -0.80 0.68 15.22
N SER A 128 -1.37 1.19 16.32
CA SER A 128 -2.27 0.38 17.14
C SER A 128 -3.58 0.05 16.40
N ASP A 129 -4.17 -1.11 16.69
CA ASP A 129 -5.45 -1.49 16.09
C ASP A 129 -6.58 -0.53 16.52
N GLU A 130 -6.48 0.08 17.70
CA GLU A 130 -7.42 1.10 18.18
C GLU A 130 -7.33 2.38 17.33
N THR A 131 -6.13 2.90 17.12
CA THR A 131 -5.93 4.09 16.27
C THR A 131 -6.28 3.77 14.82
N SER A 132 -5.98 2.56 14.34
CA SER A 132 -6.41 2.05 13.03
C SER A 132 -7.92 2.15 12.86
N PHE A 133 -8.70 1.62 13.81
CA PHE A 133 -10.16 1.67 13.79
C PHE A 133 -10.67 3.12 13.76
N ASN A 134 -10.14 3.97 14.65
CA ASN A 134 -10.51 5.38 14.71
C ASN A 134 -10.22 6.14 13.42
N ARG A 135 -9.07 5.88 12.79
CA ARG A 135 -8.69 6.49 11.52
C ARG A 135 -9.54 5.99 10.36
N LEU A 136 -9.81 4.69 10.28
CA LEU A 136 -10.64 4.11 9.21
C LEU A 136 -12.06 4.66 9.21
N THR A 137 -12.73 4.61 10.36
CA THR A 137 -14.15 5.00 10.47
C THR A 137 -14.40 6.49 10.27
N LYS A 138 -13.36 7.31 10.32
CA LYS A 138 -13.47 8.78 10.28
C LYS A 138 -12.75 9.43 9.09
N ARG A 139 -12.07 8.66 8.23
CA ARG A 139 -11.41 9.24 7.06
C ARG A 139 -12.40 9.60 5.97
N LYS A 140 -12.08 10.64 5.22
CA LYS A 140 -12.84 11.05 4.04
C LYS A 140 -12.01 10.90 2.78
N ILE A 141 -12.66 10.63 1.67
CA ILE A 141 -12.03 10.58 0.35
C ILE A 141 -12.73 11.51 -0.62
N CYS A 142 -12.01 11.96 -1.61
CA CYS A 142 -12.55 12.67 -2.75
C CYS A 142 -12.73 11.69 -3.92
N PRO A 143 -13.95 11.35 -4.35
CA PRO A 143 -14.16 10.46 -5.50
C PRO A 143 -13.60 11.01 -6.80
N ALA A 144 -13.54 12.36 -6.94
CA ALA A 144 -13.12 13.01 -8.16
C ALA A 144 -11.60 12.91 -8.43
N CYS A 145 -10.75 12.99 -7.38
CA CYS A 145 -9.28 12.98 -7.55
C CYS A 145 -8.57 11.90 -6.72
N GLY A 146 -9.30 11.08 -5.96
CA GLY A 146 -8.72 10.04 -5.12
C GLY A 146 -8.01 10.54 -3.86
N PHE A 147 -8.02 11.86 -3.59
CA PHE A 147 -7.39 12.41 -2.39
C PHE A 147 -8.00 11.81 -1.13
N ILE A 148 -7.15 11.38 -0.21
CA ILE A 148 -7.57 10.87 1.11
C ILE A 148 -7.33 11.97 2.12
N LEU A 149 -8.40 12.48 2.72
CA LEU A 149 -8.32 13.40 3.84
C LEU A 149 -8.18 12.57 5.13
N PRO A 150 -7.02 12.60 5.79
CA PRO A 150 -6.80 11.84 7.01
C PRO A 150 -7.68 12.37 8.14
N PHE A 151 -8.01 11.49 9.08
CA PHE A 151 -8.71 11.91 10.28
C PHE A 151 -7.84 12.84 11.12
N SER A 152 -8.38 14.01 11.44
CA SER A 152 -7.94 14.89 12.51
C SER A 152 -9.13 15.73 12.96
N PRO A 153 -9.15 16.30 14.17
CA PRO A 153 -10.24 17.17 14.61
C PRO A 153 -10.56 18.28 13.59
N ASP A 154 -9.55 18.93 13.05
CA ASP A 154 -9.69 20.02 12.08
C ASP A 154 -10.25 19.56 10.72
N ASN A 155 -10.07 18.28 10.38
CA ASN A 155 -10.53 17.74 9.12
C ASN A 155 -11.95 17.17 9.15
N GLN A 156 -12.52 16.96 10.34
CA GLN A 156 -13.87 16.39 10.47
C GLN A 156 -14.94 17.26 9.87
N THR A 157 -14.82 18.57 9.99
CA THR A 157 -15.81 19.53 9.45
C THR A 157 -15.67 19.80 7.96
N LYS A 158 -14.53 19.42 7.36
CA LYS A 158 -14.29 19.66 5.94
C LYS A 158 -15.19 18.79 5.06
N THR A 159 -15.89 19.42 4.13
CA THR A 159 -16.77 18.76 3.15
C THR A 159 -16.23 18.85 1.71
N LYS A 160 -15.23 19.73 1.48
CA LYS A 160 -14.62 19.95 0.17
C LYS A 160 -13.17 19.49 0.17
N CYS A 161 -12.77 18.90 -0.95
CA CYS A 161 -11.40 18.43 -1.18
C CYS A 161 -10.45 19.62 -1.30
N PRO A 162 -9.33 19.65 -0.54
CA PRO A 162 -8.36 20.73 -0.65
C PRO A 162 -7.59 20.72 -1.98
N GLU A 163 -7.52 19.58 -2.68
CA GLU A 163 -6.79 19.44 -3.93
C GLU A 163 -7.59 19.89 -5.16
N CYS A 164 -8.88 19.52 -5.24
CA CYS A 164 -9.68 19.75 -6.44
C CYS A 164 -11.03 20.41 -6.19
N GLY A 165 -11.39 20.73 -4.94
CA GLY A 165 -12.69 21.33 -4.57
C GLY A 165 -13.87 20.35 -4.62
N GLY A 166 -13.68 19.10 -5.04
CA GLY A 166 -14.71 18.07 -5.09
C GLY A 166 -15.30 17.73 -3.71
N GLU A 167 -16.42 17.06 -3.69
CA GLU A 167 -17.07 16.65 -2.44
C GLU A 167 -16.27 15.53 -1.76
N LEU A 168 -16.13 15.63 -0.43
CA LEU A 168 -15.53 14.60 0.40
C LEU A 168 -16.60 13.69 0.97
N ILE A 169 -16.41 12.38 0.79
CA ILE A 169 -17.30 11.35 1.32
C ILE A 169 -16.53 10.38 2.23
N VAL A 170 -17.25 9.74 3.14
CA VAL A 170 -16.73 8.56 3.85
C VAL A 170 -16.79 7.37 2.88
N ARG A 171 -15.76 6.55 2.84
CA ARG A 171 -15.75 5.35 1.99
C ARG A 171 -16.79 4.34 2.45
N SER A 172 -17.42 3.68 1.50
CA SER A 172 -18.42 2.64 1.79
C SER A 172 -17.85 1.46 2.58
N ASP A 173 -16.54 1.17 2.40
CA ASP A 173 -15.80 0.11 3.07
C ASP A 173 -15.12 0.57 4.39
N ASP A 174 -15.47 1.76 4.90
CA ASP A 174 -14.94 2.31 6.16
C ASP A 174 -16.02 2.46 7.25
N ASN A 175 -17.17 1.75 7.12
CA ASN A 175 -18.13 1.65 8.21
C ASN A 175 -17.54 0.81 9.38
N PRO A 176 -18.06 0.95 10.63
CA PRO A 176 -17.49 0.29 11.80
C PRO A 176 -17.37 -1.23 11.70
N GLU A 177 -18.33 -1.90 11.04
CA GLU A 177 -18.35 -3.36 10.90
C GLU A 177 -17.25 -3.81 9.94
N THR A 178 -17.18 -3.21 8.77
CA THR A 178 -16.12 -3.49 7.79
C THR A 178 -14.74 -3.10 8.32
N ALA A 179 -14.63 -2.00 9.08
CA ALA A 179 -13.37 -1.61 9.70
C ALA A 179 -12.88 -2.67 10.70
N LYS A 180 -13.77 -3.21 11.55
CA LYS A 180 -13.44 -4.32 12.47
C LYS A 180 -13.01 -5.57 11.73
N GLN A 181 -13.73 -5.96 10.67
CA GLN A 181 -13.38 -7.11 9.85
C GLN A 181 -11.99 -6.93 9.22
N ARG A 182 -11.71 -5.77 8.64
CA ARG A 182 -10.41 -5.46 8.04
C ARG A 182 -9.27 -5.51 9.05
N ILE A 183 -9.50 -5.07 10.29
CA ILE A 183 -8.49 -5.16 11.36
C ILE A 183 -8.31 -6.62 11.79
N ALA A 184 -9.37 -7.41 11.88
CA ALA A 184 -9.25 -8.83 12.16
C ALA A 184 -8.44 -9.59 11.10
N GLU A 185 -8.60 -9.23 9.82
CA GLU A 185 -7.96 -9.89 8.68
C GLU A 185 -6.56 -9.32 8.35
N GLN A 186 -6.28 -8.06 8.67
CA GLN A 186 -5.09 -7.32 8.24
C GLN A 186 -4.50 -6.44 9.36
N GLY A 187 -4.90 -6.62 10.61
CA GLY A 187 -4.36 -5.93 11.78
C GLY A 187 -3.03 -6.52 12.24
N ASN A 188 -2.55 -6.08 13.39
CA ASN A 188 -1.22 -6.42 13.89
C ASN A 188 -0.99 -7.94 14.00
N ASN A 189 -1.98 -8.69 14.45
CA ASN A 189 -1.86 -10.15 14.53
C ASN A 189 -1.72 -10.83 13.16
N ALA A 190 -2.41 -10.31 12.14
CA ALA A 190 -2.39 -10.89 10.80
C ALA A 190 -1.11 -10.55 10.04
N ILE A 191 -0.57 -9.32 10.20
CA ILE A 191 0.66 -8.91 9.52
C ILE A 191 1.92 -9.37 10.25
N GLY A 192 1.86 -9.70 11.54
CA GLY A 192 3.01 -10.11 12.36
C GLY A 192 3.91 -11.14 11.70
N PRO A 193 3.39 -12.29 11.24
CA PRO A 193 4.20 -13.30 10.55
C PRO A 193 4.91 -12.80 9.28
N ILE A 194 4.32 -11.83 8.58
CA ILE A 194 4.93 -11.23 7.38
C ILE A 194 6.10 -10.32 7.80
N LEU A 195 5.90 -9.55 8.85
CA LEU A 195 6.95 -8.68 9.41
C LEU A 195 8.13 -9.52 9.93
N ASP A 196 7.86 -10.65 10.62
CA ASP A 196 8.88 -11.57 11.07
C ASP A 196 9.69 -12.14 9.90
N TYR A 197 9.03 -12.56 8.83
CA TYR A 197 9.69 -13.02 7.61
C TYR A 197 10.67 -11.97 7.04
N TYR A 198 10.26 -10.69 6.96
CA TYR A 198 11.13 -9.63 6.46
C TYR A 198 12.20 -9.19 7.47
N ARG A 199 11.95 -9.37 8.77
CA ARG A 199 12.94 -9.16 9.83
C ARG A 199 14.07 -10.19 9.72
N ASP A 200 13.74 -11.46 9.48
CA ASP A 200 14.72 -12.53 9.27
C ASP A 200 15.57 -12.28 8.01
N LEU A 201 14.99 -11.71 6.97
CA LEU A 201 15.72 -11.25 5.78
C LEU A 201 16.55 -9.97 6.00
N ARG A 202 16.45 -9.34 7.17
CA ARG A 202 17.13 -8.07 7.52
C ARG A 202 16.81 -6.92 6.56
N THR A 203 15.60 -6.91 6.01
CA THR A 203 15.11 -5.87 5.10
C THR A 203 14.04 -4.99 5.72
N LEU A 204 13.55 -5.33 6.92
CA LEU A 204 12.49 -4.61 7.62
C LEU A 204 13.03 -3.44 8.43
N ILE A 205 12.39 -2.29 8.28
CA ILE A 205 12.54 -1.09 9.12
C ILE A 205 11.17 -0.71 9.63
N THR A 206 11.03 -0.46 10.93
CA THR A 206 9.77 -0.01 11.54
C THR A 206 9.83 1.48 11.81
N VAL A 207 8.80 2.21 11.37
CA VAL A 207 8.56 3.64 11.63
C VAL A 207 7.24 3.78 12.39
N ASP A 208 7.22 4.59 13.42
CA ASP A 208 6.00 4.89 14.16
C ASP A 208 5.01 5.67 13.31
N GLY A 209 3.80 5.14 13.13
CA GLY A 209 2.72 5.75 12.35
C GLY A 209 1.71 6.56 13.18
N GLU A 210 1.86 6.59 14.53
CA GLU A 210 0.98 7.36 15.42
C GLU A 210 1.11 8.88 15.22
N PRO A 211 2.32 9.44 15.01
CA PRO A 211 2.52 10.87 14.81
C PRO A 211 1.79 11.46 13.58
N PRO A 212 1.77 12.79 13.44
CA PRO A 212 1.27 13.46 12.23
C PRO A 212 2.00 13.01 10.96
N ILE A 213 1.31 13.09 9.80
CA ILE A 213 1.80 12.64 8.49
C ILE A 213 3.19 13.20 8.16
N ALA A 214 3.47 14.46 8.53
CA ALA A 214 4.74 15.10 8.24
C ALA A 214 5.89 14.47 9.02
N GLU A 215 5.69 14.17 10.30
CA GLU A 215 6.69 13.54 11.16
C GLU A 215 6.99 12.10 10.70
N VAL A 216 5.94 11.33 10.37
CA VAL A 216 6.08 9.99 9.79
C VAL A 216 6.86 10.05 8.47
N TRP A 217 6.59 11.06 7.65
CA TRP A 217 7.32 11.30 6.41
C TRP A 217 8.81 11.54 6.66
N ASP A 218 9.14 12.42 7.59
CA ASP A 218 10.53 12.77 7.90
C ASP A 218 11.32 11.55 8.39
N GLU A 219 10.70 10.70 9.23
CA GLU A 219 11.32 9.45 9.66
C GLU A 219 11.51 8.45 8.50
N ILE A 220 10.54 8.30 7.58
CA ILE A 220 10.68 7.46 6.39
C ILE A 220 11.84 7.94 5.52
N ILE A 221 11.93 9.26 5.26
CA ILE A 221 13.04 9.82 4.47
C ILE A 221 14.38 9.59 5.15
N LYS A 222 14.46 9.81 6.45
CA LYS A 222 15.68 9.60 7.23
C LYS A 222 16.20 8.16 7.16
N VAL A 223 15.31 7.16 7.08
CA VAL A 223 15.72 5.75 6.96
C VAL A 223 16.04 5.34 5.52
N LEU A 224 15.47 6.00 4.52
CA LEU A 224 15.75 5.73 3.10
C LEU A 224 17.03 6.42 2.60
N GLU A 225 17.42 7.53 3.19
CA GLU A 225 18.57 8.34 2.77
C GLU A 225 19.85 8.10 3.62
N LYS A 226 19.83 7.08 4.48
CA LYS A 226 21.02 6.60 5.23
C LYS A 226 21.83 5.63 4.39
#